data_1a04291a498ec20c211a48ac180d9c99
#
_entry.id   1a04291a498ec20c211a48ac180d9c99
#
_cell.length_a   1.000
_cell.length_b   1.000
_cell.length_c   1.000
_cell.angle_alpha   90.00
_cell.angle_beta   90.00
_cell.angle_gamma   90.00
#
_symmetry.space_group_name_H-M   'P 1'
#
loop_
_entity.id
_entity.type
_entity.pdbx_description
1 polymer ?
#
loop_
_entity_poly.entity_id
_entity_poly.type
_entity_poly.pdbx_seq_one_letter_code
_entity_poly.pdbx_strand_id
1 'polypeptide(L)'
;MIKIYTDGATSNNGKENAHGGWAFAIVNNNNEIVSSHYGPITGDKVTNNVAELLAVIMGLRAVMGSFSELVRANEPIEIYSDSAYFCNCIKDKWYVNWQNNGWLNAKKQPVENKELWEEIINLMNYANVSVNKVKGHANNEINNYVDSLAKKAVKGETNYEV
;
A
#
# COMPACT_ATOMS: atom_id res chain seq x y z
N MET A 1 -13.14 -14.19 -0.91
CA MET A 1 -12.24 -13.25 -0.20
C MET A 1 -10.97 -13.05 -1.03
N ILE A 2 -10.57 -11.80 -1.18
CA ILE A 2 -9.32 -11.43 -1.86
C ILE A 2 -8.36 -10.89 -0.82
N LYS A 3 -7.11 -11.37 -0.85
CA LYS A 3 -6.06 -10.85 0.04
C LYS A 3 -5.03 -10.11 -0.78
N ILE A 4 -4.60 -8.95 -0.29
CA ILE A 4 -3.53 -8.17 -0.92
C ILE A 4 -2.41 -7.98 0.11
N TYR A 5 -1.24 -8.53 -0.17
CA TYR A 5 -0.05 -8.25 0.61
C TYR A 5 0.72 -7.11 -0.04
N THR A 6 1.09 -6.11 0.73
CA THR A 6 1.77 -4.92 0.23
C THR A 6 3.05 -4.65 1.00
N ASP A 7 4.04 -4.10 0.32
CA ASP A 7 5.26 -3.64 0.97
C ASP A 7 5.89 -2.51 0.16
N GLY A 8 6.60 -1.63 0.86
CA GLY A 8 7.38 -0.57 0.27
C GLY A 8 8.78 -0.56 0.85
N ALA A 9 9.74 -0.13 0.07
CA ALA A 9 11.13 -0.05 0.51
C ALA A 9 11.78 1.21 -0.04
N THR A 10 12.80 1.70 0.65
CA THR A 10 13.57 2.85 0.18
C THR A 10 15.05 2.64 0.48
N SER A 11 15.88 3.30 -0.32
CA SER A 11 17.27 3.59 0.01
C SER A 11 17.38 5.09 0.30
N ASN A 12 18.18 5.49 1.29
CA ASN A 12 18.35 6.90 1.66
C ASN A 12 17.04 7.61 2.00
N ASN A 13 16.19 6.98 2.77
CA ASN A 13 14.84 7.42 3.15
C ASN A 13 14.74 8.95 3.35
N GLY A 14 13.95 9.61 2.51
CA GLY A 14 13.68 11.06 2.61
C GLY A 14 14.82 11.99 2.20
N LYS A 15 15.94 11.47 1.72
CA LYS A 15 17.08 12.28 1.25
C LYS A 15 17.01 12.50 -0.25
N GLU A 16 17.84 13.44 -0.76
CA GLU A 16 17.84 13.81 -2.19
C GLU A 16 18.07 12.64 -3.14
N ASN A 17 18.88 11.66 -2.75
CA ASN A 17 19.19 10.50 -3.57
C ASN A 17 18.34 9.28 -3.18
N ALA A 18 17.17 9.50 -2.59
CA ALA A 18 16.31 8.40 -2.20
C ALA A 18 15.72 7.71 -3.42
N HIS A 19 15.78 6.39 -3.39
CA HIS A 19 15.10 5.52 -4.36
C HIS A 19 14.07 4.70 -3.60
N GLY A 20 12.89 4.55 -4.17
CA GLY A 20 11.85 3.75 -3.58
C GLY A 20 11.40 2.61 -4.47
N GLY A 21 10.68 1.69 -3.88
CA GLY A 21 10.03 0.60 -4.58
C GLY A 21 8.73 0.22 -3.88
N TRP A 22 7.75 -0.14 -4.67
CA TRP A 22 6.48 -0.68 -4.20
C TRP A 22 6.32 -2.10 -4.70
N ALA A 23 5.60 -2.92 -3.94
CA ALA A 23 5.27 -4.28 -4.35
C ALA A 23 3.95 -4.71 -3.73
N PHE A 24 3.23 -5.57 -4.45
CA PHE A 24 2.06 -6.23 -3.90
C PHE A 24 1.90 -7.63 -4.48
N ALA A 25 1.20 -8.48 -3.75
CA ALA A 25 0.77 -9.80 -4.22
C ALA A 25 -0.72 -9.96 -3.92
N ILE A 26 -1.46 -10.42 -4.92
CA ILE A 26 -2.87 -10.78 -4.76
C ILE A 26 -2.94 -12.27 -4.50
N VAL A 27 -3.66 -12.66 -3.46
CA VAL A 27 -3.67 -14.01 -2.93
C VAL A 27 -5.12 -14.49 -2.80
N ASN A 28 -5.37 -15.74 -3.17
CA ASN A 28 -6.69 -16.34 -3.05
C ASN A 28 -6.94 -16.96 -1.67
N ASN A 29 -8.12 -17.56 -1.47
CA ASN A 29 -8.49 -18.19 -0.21
C ASN A 29 -7.58 -19.36 0.20
N ASN A 30 -6.88 -19.95 -0.75
CA ASN A 30 -5.97 -21.06 -0.49
C ASN A 30 -4.54 -20.59 -0.21
N ASN A 31 -4.35 -19.27 -0.01
CA ASN A 31 -3.03 -18.65 0.17
C ASN A 31 -2.09 -18.83 -1.02
N GLU A 32 -2.66 -18.98 -2.21
CA GLU A 32 -1.89 -19.04 -3.43
C GLU A 32 -1.77 -17.66 -4.06
N ILE A 33 -0.57 -17.30 -4.50
CA ILE A 33 -0.34 -16.03 -5.18
C ILE A 33 -0.91 -16.12 -6.59
N VAL A 34 -1.92 -15.30 -6.86
CA VAL A 34 -2.58 -15.23 -8.16
C VAL A 34 -1.85 -14.26 -9.08
N SER A 35 -1.32 -13.18 -8.51
CA SER A 35 -0.66 -12.11 -9.26
C SER A 35 0.28 -11.36 -8.32
N SER A 36 1.41 -10.92 -8.82
CA SER A 36 2.32 -10.05 -8.06
C SER A 36 2.98 -9.06 -8.99
N HIS A 37 3.13 -7.83 -8.52
CA HIS A 37 3.75 -6.76 -9.30
C HIS A 37 4.62 -5.89 -8.40
N TYR A 38 5.63 -5.30 -8.98
CA TYR A 38 6.53 -4.39 -8.28
C TYR A 38 7.12 -3.39 -9.26
N GLY A 39 7.50 -2.24 -8.76
CA GLY A 39 8.09 -1.19 -9.58
C GLY A 39 8.77 -0.11 -8.77
N PRO A 40 9.66 0.65 -9.41
CA PRO A 40 10.40 1.73 -8.75
C PRO A 40 9.53 2.95 -8.52
N ILE A 41 9.92 3.74 -7.51
CA ILE A 41 9.35 5.05 -7.24
C ILE A 41 10.42 6.08 -7.55
N THR A 42 10.10 6.99 -8.47
CA THR A 42 10.99 8.07 -8.87
C THR A 42 10.47 9.39 -8.32
N GLY A 43 11.36 10.34 -8.11
CA GLY A 43 11.01 11.66 -7.60
C GLY A 43 11.95 12.09 -6.49
N ASP A 44 11.73 13.30 -5.97
CA ASP A 44 12.53 13.85 -4.90
C ASP A 44 12.00 13.38 -3.54
N LYS A 45 12.93 13.11 -2.61
CA LYS A 45 12.60 12.83 -1.21
C LYS A 45 11.62 11.68 -0.99
N VAL A 46 11.82 10.57 -1.70
CA VAL A 46 11.02 9.37 -1.49
C VAL A 46 11.22 8.85 -0.06
N THR A 47 10.12 8.63 0.66
CA THR A 47 10.15 8.13 2.03
C THR A 47 9.59 6.72 2.11
N ASN A 48 9.89 6.02 3.21
CA ASN A 48 9.28 4.71 3.49
C ASN A 48 7.76 4.80 3.48
N ASN A 49 7.19 5.87 4.05
CA ASN A 49 5.75 6.04 4.10
C ASN A 49 5.14 6.17 2.70
N VAL A 50 5.77 6.94 1.82
CA VAL A 50 5.33 7.06 0.42
C VAL A 50 5.34 5.69 -0.26
N ALA A 51 6.42 4.93 -0.10
CA ALA A 51 6.54 3.61 -0.71
C ALA A 51 5.46 2.65 -0.21
N GLU A 52 5.18 2.65 1.08
CA GLU A 52 4.12 1.83 1.68
C GLU A 52 2.74 2.20 1.15
N LEU A 53 2.43 3.48 1.08
CA LEU A 53 1.13 3.95 0.58
C LEU A 53 0.96 3.64 -0.91
N LEU A 54 2.01 3.80 -1.72
CA LEU A 54 1.94 3.47 -3.15
C LEU A 54 1.71 1.99 -3.37
N ALA A 55 2.32 1.12 -2.56
CA ALA A 55 2.09 -0.32 -2.65
C ALA A 55 0.61 -0.65 -2.43
N VAL A 56 -0.02 -0.02 -1.44
CA VAL A 56 -1.46 -0.19 -1.17
C VAL A 56 -2.30 0.30 -2.35
N ILE A 57 -2.00 1.47 -2.89
CA ILE A 57 -2.72 2.05 -4.03
C ILE A 57 -2.62 1.14 -5.25
N MET A 58 -1.42 0.69 -5.57
CA MET A 58 -1.21 -0.18 -6.74
C MET A 58 -1.93 -1.51 -6.58
N GLY A 59 -1.90 -2.10 -5.39
CA GLY A 59 -2.62 -3.33 -5.09
C GLY A 59 -4.13 -3.18 -5.22
N LEU A 60 -4.70 -2.12 -4.65
CA LEU A 60 -6.13 -1.85 -4.75
C LEU A 60 -6.56 -1.58 -6.18
N ARG A 61 -5.80 -0.80 -6.93
CA ARG A 61 -6.10 -0.55 -8.36
C ARG A 61 -6.10 -1.84 -9.16
N ALA A 62 -5.16 -2.74 -8.90
CA ALA A 62 -5.09 -4.03 -9.59
C ALA A 62 -6.33 -4.88 -9.30
N VAL A 63 -6.79 -4.91 -8.05
CA VAL A 63 -8.01 -5.64 -7.69
C VAL A 63 -9.24 -5.00 -8.34
N MET A 64 -9.36 -3.68 -8.32
CA MET A 64 -10.47 -2.97 -8.95
C MET A 64 -10.55 -3.26 -10.45
N GLY A 65 -9.39 -3.37 -11.12
CA GLY A 65 -9.34 -3.66 -12.55
C GLY A 65 -9.53 -5.12 -12.91
N SER A 66 -8.83 -6.01 -12.23
CA SER A 66 -8.79 -7.43 -12.60
C SER A 66 -9.91 -8.28 -11.95
N PHE A 67 -10.48 -7.81 -10.84
CA PHE A 67 -11.50 -8.53 -10.08
C PHE A 67 -12.76 -7.68 -9.89
N SER A 68 -13.10 -6.89 -10.90
CA SER A 68 -14.21 -5.92 -10.82
C SER A 68 -15.56 -6.58 -10.49
N GLU A 69 -15.82 -7.79 -10.97
CA GLU A 69 -17.06 -8.49 -10.67
C GLU A 69 -17.16 -8.86 -9.18
N LEU A 70 -16.06 -9.32 -8.59
CA LEU A 70 -16.02 -9.65 -7.17
C LEU A 70 -16.18 -8.39 -6.31
N VAL A 71 -15.57 -7.29 -6.73
CA VAL A 71 -15.71 -6.00 -6.04
C VAL A 71 -17.17 -5.54 -6.05
N ARG A 72 -17.84 -5.63 -7.21
CA ARG A 72 -19.26 -5.29 -7.34
C ARG A 72 -20.16 -6.21 -6.50
N ALA A 73 -19.76 -7.46 -6.33
CA ALA A 73 -20.47 -8.41 -5.47
C ALA A 73 -20.19 -8.22 -3.98
N ASN A 74 -19.47 -7.15 -3.62
CA ASN A 74 -19.09 -6.83 -2.25
C ASN A 74 -18.23 -7.90 -1.58
N GLU A 75 -17.43 -8.61 -2.36
CA GLU A 75 -16.51 -9.61 -1.83
C GLU A 75 -15.48 -8.96 -0.90
N PRO A 76 -15.24 -9.50 0.29
CA PRO A 76 -14.25 -8.91 1.22
C PRO A 76 -12.85 -8.88 0.63
N ILE A 77 -12.20 -7.74 0.79
CA ILE A 77 -10.79 -7.54 0.45
C ILE A 77 -10.02 -7.27 1.75
N GLU A 78 -9.00 -8.09 2.00
CA GLU A 78 -8.13 -7.90 3.16
C GLU A 78 -6.75 -7.44 2.71
N ILE A 79 -6.31 -6.29 3.22
CA ILE A 79 -4.95 -5.79 2.98
C ILE A 79 -4.07 -6.23 4.14
N TYR A 80 -2.92 -6.80 3.83
CA TYR A 80 -1.90 -7.20 4.79
C TYR A 80 -0.66 -6.33 4.59
N SER A 81 -0.30 -5.57 5.62
CA SER A 81 0.84 -4.64 5.57
C SER A 81 1.60 -4.68 6.90
N ASP A 82 2.92 -4.53 6.84
CA ASP A 82 3.75 -4.38 8.04
C ASP A 82 3.96 -2.92 8.42
N SER A 83 3.43 -1.97 7.64
CA SER A 83 3.55 -0.54 7.92
C SER A 83 2.68 -0.12 9.09
N ALA A 84 3.30 0.25 10.20
CA ALA A 84 2.59 0.81 11.34
C ALA A 84 1.89 2.11 10.98
N TYR A 85 2.54 2.95 10.18
CA TYR A 85 1.98 4.21 9.73
C TYR A 85 0.65 4.03 9.00
N PHE A 86 0.62 3.16 7.99
CA PHE A 86 -0.60 2.89 7.23
C PHE A 86 -1.68 2.25 8.10
N CYS A 87 -1.32 1.16 8.81
CA CYS A 87 -2.29 0.40 9.60
C CYS A 87 -2.89 1.23 10.73
N ASN A 88 -2.07 2.02 11.43
CA ASN A 88 -2.56 2.85 12.53
C ASN A 88 -3.45 3.98 12.04
N CYS A 89 -3.12 4.59 10.90
CA CYS A 89 -3.96 5.62 10.32
C CYS A 89 -5.38 5.11 10.04
N ILE A 90 -5.48 3.93 9.46
CA ILE A 90 -6.78 3.33 9.16
C ILE A 90 -7.50 2.90 10.44
N LYS A 91 -6.79 2.22 11.35
CA LYS A 91 -7.37 1.72 12.61
C LYS A 91 -7.89 2.87 13.47
N ASP A 92 -7.10 3.92 13.64
CA ASP A 92 -7.42 5.06 14.50
C ASP A 92 -8.21 6.15 13.76
N LYS A 93 -8.50 5.93 12.48
CA LYS A 93 -9.30 6.82 11.65
C LYS A 93 -8.77 8.26 11.60
N TRP A 94 -7.46 8.44 11.50
CA TRP A 94 -6.84 9.77 11.38
C TRP A 94 -7.40 10.55 10.21
N TYR A 95 -7.73 9.87 9.11
CA TYR A 95 -8.27 10.49 7.89
C TYR A 95 -9.63 11.17 8.13
N VAL A 96 -10.42 10.71 9.10
CA VAL A 96 -11.70 11.34 9.42
C VAL A 96 -11.46 12.74 9.97
N ASN A 97 -10.51 12.90 10.89
CA ASN A 97 -10.15 14.22 11.43
C ASN A 97 -9.58 15.12 10.32
N TRP A 98 -8.74 14.58 9.46
CA TRP A 98 -8.18 15.35 8.35
C TRP A 98 -9.26 15.85 7.39
N GLN A 99 -10.22 15.01 7.04
CA GLN A 99 -11.33 15.40 6.18
C GLN A 99 -12.20 16.49 6.81
N ASN A 100 -12.37 16.46 8.13
CA ASN A 100 -13.20 17.41 8.86
C ASN A 100 -12.50 18.74 9.13
N ASN A 101 -11.17 18.78 9.15
CA ASN A 101 -10.41 19.97 9.51
C ASN A 101 -9.61 20.59 8.35
N GLY A 102 -9.89 20.19 7.11
CA GLY A 102 -9.18 20.73 5.94
C GLY A 102 -7.81 20.13 5.71
N TRP A 103 -7.59 18.90 6.16
CA TRP A 103 -6.32 18.17 5.99
C TRP A 103 -5.16 18.82 6.72
N LEU A 104 -5.40 19.22 7.95
CA LEU A 104 -4.38 19.77 8.84
C LEU A 104 -4.02 18.77 9.93
N ASN A 105 -2.73 18.68 10.26
CA ASN A 105 -2.26 17.87 11.36
C ASN A 105 -2.46 18.58 12.72
N ALA A 106 -2.02 17.95 13.81
CA ALA A 106 -2.17 18.52 15.15
C ALA A 106 -1.48 19.89 15.32
N LYS A 107 -0.47 20.17 14.51
CA LYS A 107 0.26 21.45 14.52
C LYS A 107 -0.33 22.45 13.54
N LYS A 108 -1.52 22.18 13.00
CA LYS A 108 -2.21 23.01 12.00
C LYS A 108 -1.41 23.23 10.72
N GLN A 109 -0.56 22.27 10.37
CA GLN A 109 0.17 22.26 9.10
C GLN A 109 -0.45 21.23 8.17
N PRO A 110 -0.25 21.37 6.83
CA PRO A 110 -0.79 20.41 5.88
C PRO A 110 -0.34 18.98 6.19
N VAL A 111 -1.26 18.03 6.10
CA VAL A 111 -0.97 16.61 6.28
C VAL A 111 -0.03 16.13 5.18
N GLU A 112 1.03 15.42 5.57
CA GLU A 112 1.91 14.80 4.60
C GLU A 112 1.19 13.70 3.84
N ASN A 113 1.53 13.54 2.55
CA ASN A 113 0.99 12.50 1.69
C ASN A 113 -0.53 12.59 1.48
N LYS A 114 -1.09 13.80 1.59
CA LYS A 114 -2.52 14.04 1.44
C LYS A 114 -3.10 13.37 0.19
N GLU A 115 -2.47 13.58 -0.98
CA GLU A 115 -2.97 13.05 -2.24
C GLU A 115 -3.03 11.53 -2.26
N LEU A 116 -2.01 10.88 -1.69
CA LEU A 116 -1.98 9.42 -1.58
C LEU A 116 -3.09 8.92 -0.65
N TRP A 117 -3.29 9.61 0.48
CA TRP A 117 -4.36 9.25 1.42
C TRP A 117 -5.74 9.45 0.83
N GLU A 118 -5.95 10.53 0.07
CA GLU A 118 -7.23 10.76 -0.60
C GLU A 118 -7.55 9.62 -1.57
N GLU A 119 -6.57 9.17 -2.34
CA GLU A 119 -6.76 8.06 -3.27
C GLU A 119 -7.06 6.76 -2.54
N ILE A 120 -6.32 6.45 -1.47
CA ILE A 120 -6.56 5.23 -0.67
C ILE A 120 -7.99 5.24 -0.11
N ILE A 121 -8.42 6.36 0.46
CA ILE A 121 -9.75 6.48 1.04
C ILE A 121 -10.82 6.27 -0.04
N ASN A 122 -10.64 6.89 -1.21
CA ASN A 122 -11.58 6.73 -2.30
C ASN A 122 -11.67 5.27 -2.76
N LEU A 123 -10.54 4.60 -2.91
CA LEU A 123 -10.51 3.18 -3.30
C LEU A 123 -11.16 2.30 -2.24
N MET A 124 -10.89 2.56 -0.96
CA MET A 124 -11.49 1.78 0.14
C MET A 124 -13.01 1.99 0.24
N ASN A 125 -13.51 3.16 -0.14
CA ASN A 125 -14.94 3.43 -0.14
C ASN A 125 -15.68 2.71 -1.28
N TYR A 126 -14.99 2.31 -2.32
CA TYR A 126 -15.58 1.57 -3.44
C TYR A 126 -15.80 0.10 -3.16
N ALA A 127 -15.17 -0.45 -2.13
CA ALA A 127 -15.13 -1.87 -1.90
C ALA A 127 -15.21 -2.20 -0.41
N ASN A 128 -15.41 -3.47 -0.10
CA ASN A 128 -15.45 -3.98 1.27
C ASN A 128 -14.03 -4.31 1.71
N VAL A 129 -13.27 -3.30 2.18
CA VAL A 129 -11.85 -3.42 2.49
C VAL A 129 -11.60 -3.38 3.99
N SER A 130 -10.79 -4.30 4.48
CA SER A 130 -10.26 -4.29 5.83
C SER A 130 -8.73 -4.33 5.80
N VAL A 131 -8.09 -3.86 6.87
CA VAL A 131 -6.63 -3.78 6.96
C VAL A 131 -6.14 -4.60 8.13
N ASN A 132 -5.13 -5.42 7.88
CA ASN A 132 -4.51 -6.30 8.87
C ASN A 132 -3.01 -6.03 8.92
N LYS A 133 -2.48 -5.79 10.12
CA LYS A 133 -1.05 -5.59 10.28
C LYS A 133 -0.34 -6.93 10.40
N VAL A 134 0.73 -7.10 9.61
CA VAL A 134 1.61 -8.27 9.67
C VAL A 134 2.85 -7.88 10.48
N LYS A 135 3.38 -8.81 11.25
CA LYS A 135 4.67 -8.58 11.91
C LYS A 135 5.77 -8.67 10.85
N GLY A 136 6.59 -7.62 10.74
CA GLY A 136 7.75 -7.64 9.86
C GLY A 136 8.70 -8.77 10.26
N HIS A 137 9.25 -9.46 9.26
CA HIS A 137 10.21 -10.56 9.42
C HIS A 137 9.70 -11.76 10.24
N ALA A 138 8.39 -11.84 10.50
CA ALA A 138 7.80 -13.02 11.10
C ALA A 138 7.65 -14.14 10.06
N ASN A 139 7.23 -15.33 10.49
CA ASN A 139 7.07 -16.52 9.65
C ASN A 139 5.95 -16.40 8.62
N ASN A 140 5.95 -15.33 7.83
CA ASN A 140 4.98 -15.12 6.77
C ASN A 140 5.70 -15.10 5.42
N GLU A 141 5.63 -16.21 4.71
CA GLU A 141 6.33 -16.38 3.44
C GLU A 141 5.87 -15.37 2.37
N ILE A 142 4.59 -15.05 2.34
CA ILE A 142 4.05 -14.10 1.34
C ILE A 142 4.55 -12.69 1.64
N ASN A 143 4.53 -12.29 2.91
CA ASN A 143 5.07 -10.99 3.31
C ASN A 143 6.56 -10.88 2.96
N ASN A 144 7.33 -11.93 3.21
CA ASN A 144 8.75 -11.97 2.89
C ASN A 144 8.99 -11.92 1.38
N TYR A 145 8.14 -12.57 0.61
CA TYR A 145 8.21 -12.53 -0.86
C TYR A 145 7.98 -11.11 -1.37
N VAL A 146 6.93 -10.43 -0.89
CA VAL A 146 6.61 -9.05 -1.30
C VAL A 146 7.72 -8.10 -0.87
N ASP A 147 8.31 -8.29 0.32
CA ASP A 147 9.47 -7.52 0.77
C ASP A 147 10.63 -7.65 -0.21
N SER A 148 10.91 -8.87 -0.68
CA SER A 148 11.98 -9.10 -1.66
C SER A 148 11.71 -8.39 -2.99
N LEU A 149 10.45 -8.34 -3.42
CA LEU A 149 10.06 -7.61 -4.65
C LEU A 149 10.24 -6.11 -4.49
N ALA A 150 9.84 -5.56 -3.35
CA ALA A 150 10.02 -4.13 -3.08
C ALA A 150 11.50 -3.74 -3.11
N LYS A 151 12.38 -4.59 -2.58
CA LYS A 151 13.83 -4.37 -2.62
C LYS A 151 14.39 -4.41 -4.04
N LYS A 152 13.88 -5.30 -4.89
CA LYS A 152 14.23 -5.31 -6.32
C LYS A 152 13.80 -4.02 -6.99
N ALA A 153 12.61 -3.54 -6.65
CA ALA A 153 12.06 -2.32 -7.21
C ALA A 153 12.91 -1.09 -6.86
N VAL A 154 13.47 -1.04 -5.65
CA VAL A 154 14.39 0.03 -5.25
C VAL A 154 15.60 0.12 -6.19
N LYS A 155 16.02 -1.01 -6.74
CA LYS A 155 17.14 -1.08 -7.69
C LYS A 155 16.72 -0.73 -9.13
N GLY A 156 15.47 -0.38 -9.35
CA GLY A 156 14.95 -0.02 -10.66
C GLY A 156 14.32 -1.17 -11.44
N GLU A 157 14.23 -2.36 -10.87
CA GLU A 157 13.59 -3.50 -11.52
C GLU A 157 12.06 -3.37 -11.43
N THR A 158 11.37 -3.90 -12.42
CA THR A 158 9.91 -3.89 -12.47
C THR A 158 9.39 -5.03 -13.31
N ASN A 159 8.21 -5.56 -12.95
CA ASN A 159 7.43 -6.43 -13.82
C ASN A 159 6.07 -5.81 -14.16
N TYR A 160 5.89 -4.52 -13.86
CA TYR A 160 4.67 -3.80 -14.13
C TYR A 160 4.79 -3.08 -15.47
N GLU A 161 3.90 -3.40 -16.40
CA GLU A 161 3.81 -2.73 -17.70
C GLU A 161 2.71 -1.69 -17.64
N VAL A 162 3.07 -0.48 -18.03
CA VAL A 162 2.16 0.64 -18.07
C VAL A 162 1.41 0.65 -19.41
#